data_d13057db591b65113c97e7a69e691fcb
#
_entry.id   d13057db591b65113c97e7a69e691fcb
#
_cell.length_a   1.000
_cell.length_b   1.000
_cell.length_c   1.000
_cell.angle_alpha   90.00
_cell.angle_beta   90.00
_cell.angle_gamma   90.00
#
_symmetry.space_group_name_H-M   'P 1'
#
loop_
_entity.id
_entity.type
_entity.pdbx_description
1 polymer ?
#
loop_
_entity_poly.entity_id
_entity_poly.type
_entity_poly.pdbx_seq_one_letter_code
_entity_poly.pdbx_strand_id
1 'polypeptide(L)'
;SSSPGALHDATVIPDRLLAEAAWELWESYPEHAIKTSNALKDWTNQGSGKAVLILDALSLREIPVLLSAAADRGINNFQINVTGAECPSTTDQFAKSIGLSSRSALINDKKPGSFLLFAGNCYTDVFSMPFEDCSVPPSPNIVIWHSWLDDLIHLQKKSPEQIAKLSSNTLRSDGFWQFINKLRQGRSIVITSDHGYAVSKRFSSEVEDPEAIKILRETFGASRNKVITETWQKRFMPPIVMSCNNQHIVMGQRKWKVQSGFPDICHGGMSLLEVAVPYMELTAL
;
A
#
# COMPACT_ATOMS: atom_id res chain seq x y z
N SER A 1 17.40 -10.52 13.07
CA SER A 1 15.99 -10.38 12.67
C SER A 1 15.43 -9.11 13.28
N SER A 2 15.24 -8.08 12.48
CA SER A 2 14.60 -6.85 12.92
C SER A 2 13.14 -7.16 13.28
N SER A 3 12.72 -6.83 14.49
CA SER A 3 11.32 -6.97 14.89
C SER A 3 10.42 -6.04 14.04
N PRO A 4 9.14 -6.37 13.82
CA PRO A 4 8.20 -5.48 13.11
C PRO A 4 8.10 -4.07 13.71
N GLY A 5 8.46 -3.89 14.97
CA GLY A 5 8.59 -2.60 15.63
C GLY A 5 9.79 -1.77 15.19
N ALA A 6 10.90 -2.40 14.81
CA ALA A 6 12.15 -1.70 14.49
C ALA A 6 12.00 -0.78 13.25
N LEU A 7 11.27 -1.19 12.23
CA LEU A 7 11.06 -0.36 11.05
C LEU A 7 10.18 0.86 11.37
N HIS A 8 9.14 0.68 12.19
CA HIS A 8 8.32 1.82 12.63
C HIS A 8 9.18 2.83 13.42
N ASP A 9 9.97 2.35 14.37
CA ASP A 9 10.83 3.23 15.15
C ASP A 9 11.86 3.97 14.26
N ALA A 10 12.34 3.31 13.21
CA ALA A 10 13.23 3.92 12.22
C ALA A 10 12.54 5.00 11.36
N THR A 11 11.22 4.97 11.18
CA THR A 11 10.48 5.95 10.38
C THR A 11 9.95 7.14 11.18
N VAL A 12 9.92 7.08 12.51
CA VAL A 12 9.37 8.14 13.37
C VAL A 12 10.09 9.47 13.15
N ILE A 13 11.42 9.47 13.21
CA ILE A 13 12.21 10.70 13.05
C ILE A 13 12.11 11.26 11.61
N PRO A 14 12.31 10.46 10.54
CA PRO A 14 12.10 10.95 9.17
C PRO A 14 10.69 11.47 8.91
N ASP A 15 9.64 10.78 9.35
CA ASP A 15 8.26 11.24 9.19
C ASP A 15 8.02 12.57 9.91
N ARG A 16 8.55 12.72 11.11
CA ARG A 16 8.45 13.96 11.88
C ARG A 16 9.18 15.10 11.18
N LEU A 17 10.39 14.86 10.69
CA LEU A 17 11.16 15.86 9.93
C LEU A 17 10.39 16.31 8.69
N LEU A 18 9.86 15.37 7.91
CA LEU A 18 9.06 15.66 6.72
C LEU A 18 7.77 16.42 7.04
N ALA A 19 7.12 16.16 8.16
CA ALA A 19 5.85 16.77 8.52
C ALA A 19 6.01 18.12 9.22
N GLU A 20 7.13 18.38 9.90
CA GLU A 20 7.31 19.57 10.75
C GLU A 20 8.32 20.58 10.19
N ALA A 21 9.32 20.14 9.44
CA ALA A 21 10.41 21.00 8.96
C ALA A 21 10.61 20.96 7.42
N ALA A 22 10.16 19.92 6.75
CA ALA A 22 10.37 19.73 5.29
C ALA A 22 9.07 19.33 4.60
N TRP A 23 7.94 19.89 5.00
CA TRP A 23 6.60 19.56 4.47
C TRP A 23 6.44 19.83 2.98
N GLU A 24 7.24 20.71 2.40
CA GLU A 24 7.26 20.99 0.97
C GLU A 24 7.62 19.73 0.16
N LEU A 25 8.38 18.79 0.75
CA LEU A 25 8.66 17.50 0.13
C LEU A 25 7.40 16.66 0.05
N TRP A 26 6.50 16.71 1.04
CA TRP A 26 5.19 16.08 0.93
C TRP A 26 4.30 16.78 -0.09
N GLU A 27 4.32 18.11 -0.15
CA GLU A 27 3.56 18.87 -1.14
C GLU A 27 4.03 18.56 -2.57
N SER A 28 5.32 18.30 -2.78
CA SER A 28 5.90 17.93 -4.07
C SER A 28 5.80 16.44 -4.43
N TYR A 29 5.48 15.58 -3.46
CA TYR A 29 5.40 14.12 -3.64
C TYR A 29 4.48 13.68 -4.80
N PRO A 30 3.27 14.26 -5.03
CA PRO A 30 2.41 13.85 -6.13
C PRO A 30 3.08 13.93 -7.50
N GLU A 31 3.96 14.91 -7.71
CA GLU A 31 4.60 15.19 -8.98
C GLU A 31 5.96 14.49 -9.16
N HIS A 32 6.72 14.32 -8.07
CA HIS A 32 8.12 13.89 -8.15
C HIS A 32 8.36 12.44 -7.73
N ALA A 33 7.49 11.84 -6.90
CA ALA A 33 7.69 10.47 -6.47
C ALA A 33 7.41 9.47 -7.62
N ILE A 34 8.28 8.48 -7.80
CA ILE A 34 8.04 7.37 -8.72
C ILE A 34 6.90 6.53 -8.17
N LYS A 35 5.70 6.65 -8.77
CA LYS A 35 4.52 5.94 -8.35
C LYS A 35 4.57 4.47 -8.74
N THR A 36 4.03 3.60 -7.88
CA THR A 36 3.91 2.16 -8.15
C THR A 36 3.18 1.90 -9.47
N SER A 37 2.10 2.64 -9.73
CA SER A 37 1.33 2.51 -10.98
C SER A 37 2.17 2.80 -12.23
N ASN A 38 3.06 3.81 -12.18
CA ASN A 38 3.95 4.14 -13.29
C ASN A 38 5.04 3.09 -13.46
N ALA A 39 5.68 2.67 -12.35
CA ALA A 39 6.68 1.60 -12.40
C ALA A 39 6.10 0.30 -12.98
N LEU A 40 4.87 -0.07 -12.62
CA LEU A 40 4.17 -1.23 -13.18
C LEU A 40 3.87 -1.06 -14.68
N LYS A 41 3.39 0.11 -15.11
CA LYS A 41 3.15 0.39 -16.53
C LYS A 41 4.43 0.26 -17.35
N ASP A 42 5.51 0.86 -16.89
CA ASP A 42 6.80 0.78 -17.57
C ASP A 42 7.33 -0.66 -17.63
N TRP A 43 7.25 -1.39 -16.52
CA TRP A 43 7.69 -2.77 -16.44
C TRP A 43 6.87 -3.70 -17.33
N THR A 44 5.55 -3.57 -17.32
CA THR A 44 4.64 -4.42 -18.14
C THR A 44 4.74 -4.14 -19.64
N ASN A 45 5.18 -2.96 -20.04
CA ASN A 45 5.41 -2.61 -21.44
C ASN A 45 6.72 -3.18 -22.02
N GLN A 46 7.60 -3.75 -21.21
CA GLN A 46 8.90 -4.28 -21.62
C GLN A 46 8.84 -5.75 -22.08
N GLY A 47 7.80 -6.19 -22.75
CA GLY A 47 7.67 -7.54 -23.30
C GLY A 47 6.59 -8.38 -22.59
N SER A 48 6.58 -9.69 -22.88
CA SER A 48 5.63 -10.68 -22.36
C SER A 48 6.31 -11.69 -21.43
N GLY A 49 5.53 -12.62 -20.89
CA GLY A 49 6.03 -13.61 -19.93
C GLY A 49 6.19 -12.99 -18.54
N LYS A 50 5.18 -12.26 -18.08
CA LYS A 50 5.26 -11.49 -16.83
C LYS A 50 4.00 -11.66 -15.99
N ALA A 51 4.17 -11.65 -14.67
CA ALA A 51 3.09 -11.64 -13.70
C ALA A 51 3.23 -10.45 -12.75
N VAL A 52 2.12 -9.80 -12.43
CA VAL A 52 2.02 -8.79 -11.38
C VAL A 52 1.16 -9.34 -10.27
N LEU A 53 1.67 -9.39 -9.06
CA LEU A 53 0.93 -9.69 -7.85
C LEU A 53 0.85 -8.44 -6.98
N ILE A 54 -0.33 -7.86 -6.89
CA ILE A 54 -0.63 -6.74 -6.00
C ILE A 54 -1.20 -7.36 -4.71
N LEU A 55 -0.46 -7.23 -3.61
CA LEU A 55 -0.93 -7.61 -2.28
C LEU A 55 -1.44 -6.34 -1.59
N ASP A 56 -2.76 -6.22 -1.49
CA ASP A 56 -3.43 -5.03 -0.95
C ASP A 56 -2.92 -4.67 0.45
N ALA A 57 -2.49 -3.44 0.63
CA ALA A 57 -1.88 -2.90 1.85
C ALA A 57 -0.54 -3.55 2.27
N LEU A 58 0.19 -4.26 1.39
CA LEU A 58 1.51 -4.79 1.75
C LEU A 58 2.48 -3.64 2.03
N SER A 59 2.96 -3.56 3.26
CA SER A 59 3.86 -2.51 3.73
C SER A 59 5.32 -2.96 3.71
N LEU A 60 6.23 -2.01 3.80
CA LEU A 60 7.66 -2.30 4.03
C LEU A 60 7.91 -3.11 5.32
N ARG A 61 6.94 -3.16 6.24
CA ARG A 61 7.00 -3.96 7.48
C ARG A 61 7.09 -5.45 7.23
N GLU A 62 6.44 -5.93 6.17
CA GLU A 62 6.37 -7.35 5.82
C GLU A 62 7.61 -7.83 5.06
N ILE A 63 8.41 -6.92 4.49
CA ILE A 63 9.56 -7.26 3.64
C ILE A 63 10.60 -8.15 4.33
N PRO A 64 11.05 -7.87 5.58
CA PRO A 64 12.02 -8.74 6.24
C PRO A 64 11.53 -10.19 6.40
N VAL A 65 10.23 -10.36 6.65
CA VAL A 65 9.61 -11.69 6.78
C VAL A 65 9.58 -12.38 5.43
N LEU A 66 9.16 -11.68 4.39
CA LEU A 66 9.05 -12.23 3.03
C LEU A 66 10.43 -12.65 2.51
N LEU A 67 11.46 -11.83 2.70
CA LEU A 67 12.83 -12.16 2.30
C LEU A 67 13.41 -13.34 3.07
N SER A 68 13.18 -13.39 4.38
CA SER A 68 13.59 -14.55 5.19
C SER A 68 12.89 -15.83 4.72
N ALA A 69 11.58 -15.78 4.48
CA ALA A 69 10.81 -16.93 4.03
C ALA A 69 11.21 -17.40 2.61
N ALA A 70 11.62 -16.47 1.75
CA ALA A 70 12.18 -16.76 0.43
C ALA A 70 13.55 -17.45 0.55
N ALA A 71 14.45 -16.90 1.38
CA ALA A 71 15.78 -17.46 1.62
C ALA A 71 15.71 -18.89 2.18
N ASP A 72 14.78 -19.15 3.11
CA ASP A 72 14.52 -20.49 3.66
C ASP A 72 14.11 -21.50 2.57
N ARG A 73 13.68 -21.04 1.39
CA ARG A 73 13.30 -21.83 0.20
C ARG A 73 14.32 -21.75 -0.93
N GLY A 74 15.50 -21.19 -0.66
CA GLY A 74 16.57 -21.07 -1.66
C GLY A 74 16.30 -19.98 -2.71
N ILE A 75 15.34 -19.08 -2.50
CA ILE A 75 15.03 -17.98 -3.40
C ILE A 75 15.81 -16.74 -2.92
N ASN A 76 16.93 -16.42 -3.59
CA ASN A 76 17.84 -15.35 -3.15
C ASN A 76 18.03 -14.25 -4.22
N ASN A 77 17.29 -14.30 -5.33
CA ASN A 77 17.48 -13.42 -6.49
C ASN A 77 16.40 -12.34 -6.62
N PHE A 78 15.97 -11.76 -5.49
CA PHE A 78 15.11 -10.59 -5.50
C PHE A 78 15.87 -9.34 -5.93
N GLN A 79 15.31 -8.59 -6.89
CA GLN A 79 15.57 -7.15 -6.99
C GLN A 79 14.52 -6.42 -6.16
N ILE A 80 14.96 -5.59 -5.22
CA ILE A 80 14.06 -4.88 -4.31
C ILE A 80 14.24 -3.39 -4.51
N ASN A 81 13.13 -2.74 -4.83
CA ASN A 81 13.00 -1.31 -4.91
C ASN A 81 11.86 -0.83 -4.01
N VAL A 82 11.79 0.47 -3.78
CA VAL A 82 10.68 1.13 -3.11
C VAL A 82 10.08 2.13 -4.09
N THR A 83 8.78 2.06 -4.26
CA THR A 83 8.00 3.00 -5.08
C THR A 83 7.03 3.77 -4.18
N GLY A 84 6.36 4.78 -4.72
CA GLY A 84 5.39 5.58 -4.00
C GLY A 84 3.96 5.11 -4.25
N ALA A 85 3.13 5.06 -3.21
CA ALA A 85 1.68 4.94 -3.38
C ALA A 85 1.11 6.17 -4.10
N GLU A 86 -0.10 6.06 -4.59
CA GLU A 86 -0.85 7.21 -5.09
C GLU A 86 -1.18 8.20 -3.97
N CYS A 87 -1.66 9.38 -4.33
CA CYS A 87 -2.03 10.43 -3.41
C CYS A 87 -3.54 10.73 -3.53
N PRO A 88 -4.36 10.37 -2.53
CA PRO A 88 -4.07 9.67 -1.27
C PRO A 88 -3.61 8.23 -1.46
N SER A 89 -2.98 7.66 -0.43
CA SER A 89 -2.52 6.28 -0.38
C SER A 89 -3.68 5.31 -0.13
N THR A 90 -4.52 5.13 -1.15
CA THR A 90 -5.75 4.32 -1.09
C THR A 90 -5.89 3.40 -2.30
N THR A 91 -6.56 2.26 -2.09
CA THR A 91 -6.93 1.29 -3.13
C THR A 91 -7.65 1.94 -4.32
N ASP A 92 -8.63 2.82 -4.07
CA ASP A 92 -9.39 3.47 -5.12
C ASP A 92 -8.53 4.39 -5.99
N GLN A 93 -7.59 5.12 -5.38
CA GLN A 93 -6.71 6.02 -6.12
C GLN A 93 -5.71 5.24 -6.97
N PHE A 94 -5.17 4.15 -6.44
CA PHE A 94 -4.31 3.26 -7.21
C PHE A 94 -5.07 2.59 -8.36
N ALA A 95 -6.28 2.08 -8.12
CA ALA A 95 -7.11 1.50 -9.17
C ALA A 95 -7.33 2.50 -10.32
N LYS A 96 -7.69 3.76 -10.02
CA LYS A 96 -7.84 4.82 -11.02
C LYS A 96 -6.56 5.08 -11.81
N SER A 97 -5.40 5.07 -11.16
CA SER A 97 -4.11 5.33 -11.82
C SER A 97 -3.70 4.25 -12.82
N ILE A 98 -4.22 3.03 -12.70
CA ILE A 98 -4.03 1.94 -13.67
C ILE A 98 -5.23 1.73 -14.61
N GLY A 99 -6.17 2.70 -14.64
CA GLY A 99 -7.29 2.73 -15.60
C GLY A 99 -8.53 1.94 -15.16
N LEU A 100 -8.70 1.70 -13.86
CA LEU A 100 -9.85 0.98 -13.29
C LEU A 100 -10.79 1.93 -12.54
N SER A 101 -12.07 1.61 -12.49
CA SER A 101 -13.03 2.28 -11.59
C SER A 101 -12.90 1.82 -10.14
N SER A 102 -12.51 0.55 -9.94
CA SER A 102 -12.28 -0.07 -8.64
C SER A 102 -11.49 -1.36 -8.83
N ARG A 103 -10.94 -1.93 -7.74
CA ARG A 103 -10.27 -3.23 -7.72
C ARG A 103 -11.14 -4.35 -8.33
N SER A 104 -12.44 -4.36 -8.04
CA SER A 104 -13.38 -5.38 -8.51
C SER A 104 -13.54 -5.45 -10.03
N ALA A 105 -13.11 -4.43 -10.77
CA ALA A 105 -13.14 -4.45 -12.24
C ALA A 105 -12.19 -5.49 -12.87
N LEU A 106 -11.26 -6.07 -12.08
CA LEU A 106 -10.36 -7.13 -12.55
C LEU A 106 -10.92 -8.55 -12.38
N ILE A 107 -12.02 -8.74 -11.64
CA ILE A 107 -12.58 -10.06 -11.30
C ILE A 107 -12.93 -10.85 -12.56
N ASN A 108 -12.50 -12.11 -12.61
CA ASN A 108 -12.83 -13.05 -13.70
C ASN A 108 -12.49 -12.49 -15.09
N ASP A 109 -11.37 -11.85 -15.24
CA ASP A 109 -10.87 -11.27 -16.50
C ASP A 109 -11.78 -10.20 -17.13
N LYS A 110 -12.59 -9.51 -16.34
CA LYS A 110 -13.55 -8.49 -16.79
C LYS A 110 -12.97 -7.07 -16.89
N LYS A 111 -11.65 -6.94 -16.94
CA LYS A 111 -10.97 -5.64 -17.04
C LYS A 111 -11.57 -4.74 -18.15
N PRO A 112 -11.73 -3.43 -17.89
CA PRO A 112 -12.22 -2.49 -18.88
C PRO A 112 -11.15 -2.20 -19.96
N GLY A 113 -11.56 -1.68 -21.11
CA GLY A 113 -10.66 -1.26 -22.18
C GLY A 113 -9.70 -0.11 -21.78
N SER A 114 -9.97 0.58 -20.68
CA SER A 114 -9.10 1.61 -20.09
C SER A 114 -7.95 1.04 -19.23
N PHE A 115 -7.90 -0.29 -19.01
CA PHE A 115 -6.88 -0.91 -18.19
C PHE A 115 -5.49 -0.78 -18.82
N LEU A 116 -4.53 -0.25 -18.08
CA LEU A 116 -3.26 0.22 -18.63
C LEU A 116 -2.13 -0.82 -18.58
N LEU A 117 -2.16 -1.77 -17.63
CA LEU A 117 -1.10 -2.77 -17.54
C LEU A 117 -1.19 -3.76 -18.71
N PHE A 118 -0.05 -4.08 -19.32
CA PHE A 118 0.05 -4.91 -20.54
C PHE A 118 -0.80 -4.39 -21.72
N ALA A 119 -1.15 -3.12 -21.74
CA ALA A 119 -2.15 -2.57 -22.68
C ALA A 119 -3.44 -3.43 -22.73
N GLY A 120 -3.86 -3.98 -21.60
CA GLY A 120 -5.01 -4.88 -21.46
C GLY A 120 -4.78 -6.33 -21.90
N ASN A 121 -3.62 -6.70 -22.45
CA ASN A 121 -3.34 -8.05 -22.96
C ASN A 121 -2.79 -8.97 -21.86
N CYS A 122 -3.59 -9.27 -20.85
CA CYS A 122 -3.25 -10.16 -19.74
C CYS A 122 -4.51 -10.79 -19.15
N TYR A 123 -4.37 -11.89 -18.45
CA TYR A 123 -5.40 -12.39 -17.56
C TYR A 123 -5.43 -11.56 -16.27
N THR A 124 -6.62 -11.29 -15.74
CA THR A 124 -6.77 -10.55 -14.49
C THR A 124 -7.74 -11.21 -13.53
N ASP A 125 -7.45 -11.15 -12.23
CA ASP A 125 -8.42 -11.56 -11.21
C ASP A 125 -8.16 -10.85 -9.87
N VAL A 126 -9.14 -10.95 -8.96
CA VAL A 126 -9.07 -10.49 -7.58
C VAL A 126 -9.35 -11.67 -6.66
N PHE A 127 -8.44 -11.94 -5.75
CA PHE A 127 -8.57 -13.03 -4.79
C PHE A 127 -8.66 -12.51 -3.35
N SER A 128 -9.45 -13.21 -2.54
CA SER A 128 -9.56 -13.02 -1.08
C SER A 128 -9.49 -14.36 -0.31
N MET A 129 -9.52 -15.50 -1.06
CA MET A 129 -9.40 -16.83 -0.48
C MET A 129 -7.94 -17.13 -0.06
N PRO A 130 -7.70 -18.20 0.72
CA PRO A 130 -6.35 -18.67 1.02
C PRO A 130 -5.50 -18.89 -0.25
N PHE A 131 -4.19 -18.60 -0.18
CA PHE A 131 -3.30 -18.64 -1.35
C PHE A 131 -3.23 -20.02 -2.01
N GLU A 132 -3.34 -21.09 -1.23
CA GLU A 132 -3.39 -22.48 -1.71
C GLU A 132 -4.60 -22.75 -2.61
N ASP A 133 -5.70 -22.05 -2.42
CA ASP A 133 -6.94 -22.19 -3.19
C ASP A 133 -6.94 -21.30 -4.44
N CYS A 134 -5.98 -20.39 -4.57
CA CYS A 134 -5.88 -19.51 -5.73
C CYS A 134 -5.44 -20.26 -6.98
N SER A 135 -6.17 -20.06 -8.07
CA SER A 135 -5.89 -20.67 -9.36
C SER A 135 -5.79 -19.64 -10.46
N VAL A 136 -4.82 -19.79 -11.34
CA VAL A 136 -4.60 -18.91 -12.50
C VAL A 136 -4.49 -19.75 -13.77
N PRO A 137 -5.05 -19.29 -14.90
CA PRO A 137 -4.94 -20.00 -16.18
C PRO A 137 -3.52 -19.87 -16.74
N PRO A 138 -3.15 -20.70 -17.71
CA PRO A 138 -1.88 -20.62 -18.42
C PRO A 138 -1.90 -19.43 -19.41
N SER A 139 -1.76 -18.22 -18.89
CA SER A 139 -1.66 -16.98 -19.68
C SER A 139 -0.23 -16.45 -19.69
N PRO A 140 0.27 -15.91 -20.81
CA PRO A 140 1.60 -15.31 -20.85
C PRO A 140 1.78 -14.12 -19.91
N ASN A 141 0.72 -13.32 -19.74
CA ASN A 141 0.72 -12.17 -18.83
C ASN A 141 -0.43 -12.27 -17.84
N ILE A 142 -0.16 -11.98 -16.59
CA ILE A 142 -1.13 -12.13 -15.50
C ILE A 142 -1.05 -10.93 -14.56
N VAL A 143 -2.20 -10.40 -14.13
CA VAL A 143 -2.31 -9.44 -13.04
C VAL A 143 -3.28 -9.98 -12.00
N ILE A 144 -2.80 -10.23 -10.80
CA ILE A 144 -3.61 -10.65 -9.65
C ILE A 144 -3.55 -9.58 -8.57
N TRP A 145 -4.73 -9.22 -8.05
CA TRP A 145 -4.86 -8.40 -6.86
C TRP A 145 -5.42 -9.25 -5.73
N HIS A 146 -4.68 -9.37 -4.64
CA HIS A 146 -5.09 -10.17 -3.49
C HIS A 146 -5.38 -9.29 -2.28
N SER A 147 -6.61 -9.33 -1.78
CA SER A 147 -7.09 -8.45 -0.70
C SER A 147 -6.68 -8.90 0.71
N TRP A 148 -6.03 -10.03 0.84
CA TRP A 148 -5.74 -10.71 2.09
C TRP A 148 -5.29 -9.80 3.25
N LEU A 149 -4.30 -8.93 3.04
CA LEU A 149 -3.73 -8.16 4.16
C LEU A 149 -4.64 -6.99 4.54
N ASP A 150 -5.25 -6.32 3.56
CA ASP A 150 -6.24 -5.27 3.80
C ASP A 150 -7.46 -5.81 4.54
N ASP A 151 -7.98 -6.98 4.13
CA ASP A 151 -9.07 -7.68 4.82
C ASP A 151 -8.67 -8.02 6.27
N LEU A 152 -7.43 -8.46 6.50
CA LEU A 152 -6.93 -8.74 7.84
C LEU A 152 -6.90 -7.48 8.73
N ILE A 153 -6.55 -6.33 8.15
CA ILE A 153 -6.51 -5.04 8.82
C ILE A 153 -7.91 -4.55 9.18
N HIS A 154 -8.86 -4.64 8.26
CA HIS A 154 -10.16 -4.00 8.40
C HIS A 154 -11.24 -4.90 9.03
N LEU A 155 -11.28 -6.19 8.71
CA LEU A 155 -12.39 -7.07 9.07
C LEU A 155 -12.31 -7.67 10.48
N GLN A 156 -11.16 -7.66 11.13
CA GLN A 156 -10.96 -8.52 12.29
C GLN A 156 -10.68 -7.81 13.61
N LYS A 157 -10.79 -6.47 13.72
CA LYS A 157 -10.55 -5.69 14.95
C LYS A 157 -9.33 -6.20 15.77
N LYS A 158 -8.26 -6.60 15.08
CA LYS A 158 -7.06 -7.18 15.70
C LYS A 158 -6.08 -6.09 16.10
N SER A 159 -5.29 -6.36 17.13
CA SER A 159 -4.18 -5.48 17.47
C SER A 159 -3.10 -5.51 16.37
N PRO A 160 -2.28 -4.45 16.25
CA PRO A 160 -1.16 -4.43 15.32
C PRO A 160 -0.20 -5.63 15.46
N GLU A 161 0.00 -6.11 16.70
CA GLU A 161 0.85 -7.27 16.99
C GLU A 161 0.22 -8.58 16.47
N GLN A 162 -1.10 -8.71 16.60
CA GLN A 162 -1.82 -9.86 16.05
C GLN A 162 -1.78 -9.87 14.52
N ILE A 163 -1.94 -8.70 13.88
CA ILE A 163 -1.83 -8.58 12.43
C ILE A 163 -0.42 -8.92 11.96
N ALA A 164 0.63 -8.39 12.60
CA ALA A 164 2.01 -8.72 12.27
C ALA A 164 2.31 -10.22 12.42
N LYS A 165 1.75 -10.89 13.44
CA LYS A 165 1.90 -12.35 13.61
C LYS A 165 1.19 -13.11 12.49
N LEU A 166 -0.04 -12.73 12.16
CA LEU A 166 -0.82 -13.42 11.12
C LEU A 166 -0.23 -13.19 9.72
N SER A 167 0.19 -11.96 9.41
CA SER A 167 0.86 -11.67 8.14
C SER A 167 2.16 -12.47 8.00
N SER A 168 2.96 -12.54 9.07
CA SER A 168 4.17 -13.35 9.11
C SER A 168 3.88 -14.84 8.87
N ASN A 169 2.84 -15.40 9.49
CA ASN A 169 2.46 -16.80 9.29
C ASN A 169 2.06 -17.07 7.83
N THR A 170 1.26 -16.20 7.23
CA THR A 170 0.84 -16.34 5.83
C THR A 170 2.03 -16.24 4.87
N LEU A 171 2.90 -15.23 5.03
CA LEU A 171 4.07 -15.06 4.17
C LEU A 171 5.12 -16.19 4.32
N ARG A 172 5.09 -16.94 5.42
CA ARG A 172 5.93 -18.13 5.63
C ARG A 172 5.25 -19.42 5.20
N SER A 173 3.96 -19.40 4.89
CA SER A 173 3.22 -20.63 4.55
C SER A 173 3.65 -21.22 3.20
N ASP A 174 3.52 -22.52 3.08
CA ASP A 174 3.78 -23.19 1.81
C ASP A 174 2.73 -22.84 0.75
N GLY A 175 1.47 -22.60 1.14
CA GLY A 175 0.41 -22.16 0.25
C GLY A 175 0.75 -20.85 -0.47
N PHE A 176 1.26 -19.84 0.25
CA PHE A 176 1.74 -18.60 -0.34
C PHE A 176 2.85 -18.83 -1.38
N TRP A 177 3.87 -19.60 -1.04
CA TRP A 177 5.01 -19.83 -1.93
C TRP A 177 4.68 -20.75 -3.11
N GLN A 178 3.76 -21.72 -2.94
CA GLN A 178 3.23 -22.48 -4.07
C GLN A 178 2.48 -21.57 -5.06
N PHE A 179 1.72 -20.60 -4.56
CA PHE A 179 1.05 -19.62 -5.41
C PHE A 179 2.05 -18.71 -6.13
N ILE A 180 3.08 -18.19 -5.45
CA ILE A 180 4.18 -17.44 -6.08
C ILE A 180 4.83 -18.27 -7.19
N ASN A 181 5.12 -19.54 -6.95
CA ASN A 181 5.73 -20.41 -7.94
C ASN A 181 4.80 -20.69 -9.14
N LYS A 182 3.48 -20.84 -8.93
CA LYS A 182 2.49 -20.92 -10.04
C LYS A 182 2.55 -19.65 -10.91
N LEU A 183 2.64 -18.48 -10.31
CA LEU A 183 2.75 -17.22 -11.05
C LEU A 183 4.09 -17.10 -11.80
N ARG A 184 5.18 -17.67 -11.27
CA ARG A 184 6.52 -17.64 -11.86
C ARG A 184 6.75 -18.67 -12.97
N GLN A 185 5.87 -19.63 -13.21
CA GLN A 185 6.04 -20.63 -14.26
C GLN A 185 6.11 -19.96 -15.65
N GLY A 186 7.32 -19.88 -16.23
CA GLY A 186 7.59 -19.20 -17.50
C GLY A 186 7.38 -17.68 -17.47
N ARG A 187 7.31 -17.05 -16.30
CA ARG A 187 7.08 -15.61 -16.13
C ARG A 187 8.00 -15.01 -15.07
N SER A 188 8.59 -13.87 -15.37
CA SER A 188 9.09 -12.98 -14.31
C SER A 188 7.92 -12.39 -13.54
N ILE A 189 8.07 -12.17 -12.23
CA ILE A 189 7.01 -11.63 -11.39
C ILE A 189 7.46 -10.37 -10.66
N VAL A 190 6.55 -9.39 -10.59
CA VAL A 190 6.60 -8.29 -9.62
C VAL A 190 5.61 -8.56 -8.50
N ILE A 191 6.08 -8.52 -7.25
CA ILE A 191 5.26 -8.50 -6.04
C ILE A 191 5.30 -7.08 -5.49
N THR A 192 4.14 -6.45 -5.35
CA THR A 192 4.02 -5.06 -4.92
C THR A 192 2.71 -4.83 -4.16
N SER A 193 2.39 -3.58 -3.87
CA SER A 193 1.12 -3.16 -3.25
C SER A 193 0.58 -1.90 -3.91
N ASP A 194 -0.64 -1.56 -3.60
CA ASP A 194 -1.30 -0.29 -3.92
C ASP A 194 -0.96 0.83 -2.92
N HIS A 195 -0.80 0.47 -1.64
CA HIS A 195 -0.37 1.34 -0.55
C HIS A 195 0.18 0.52 0.61
N GLY A 196 0.77 1.20 1.60
CA GLY A 196 1.11 0.62 2.87
C GLY A 196 0.15 1.05 3.98
N TYR A 197 0.52 0.82 5.24
CA TYR A 197 -0.27 1.22 6.40
C TYR A 197 0.60 1.72 7.56
N ALA A 198 0.03 2.57 8.40
CA ALA A 198 0.65 3.06 9.62
C ALA A 198 -0.06 2.54 10.87
N VAL A 199 0.69 2.40 11.97
CA VAL A 199 0.16 2.01 13.29
C VAL A 199 0.01 3.26 14.14
N SER A 200 -1.22 3.75 14.27
CA SER A 200 -1.52 5.03 14.94
C SER A 200 -1.19 5.03 16.43
N LYS A 201 -1.21 3.88 17.10
CA LYS A 201 -0.76 3.76 18.50
C LYS A 201 0.69 4.19 18.70
N ARG A 202 1.50 4.13 17.65
CA ARG A 202 2.91 4.51 17.66
C ARG A 202 3.18 5.88 17.06
N PHE A 203 2.16 6.64 16.72
CA PHE A 203 2.35 8.01 16.26
C PHE A 203 2.97 8.86 17.36
N SER A 204 4.02 9.56 17.03
CA SER A 204 4.76 10.41 17.95
C SER A 204 4.13 11.79 18.13
N SER A 205 3.26 12.19 17.19
CA SER A 205 2.65 13.52 17.16
C SER A 205 1.14 13.40 17.31
N GLU A 206 0.62 13.76 18.48
CA GLU A 206 -0.80 14.07 18.65
C GLU A 206 -1.01 15.56 18.35
N VAL A 207 -2.12 15.89 17.72
CA VAL A 207 -2.55 17.28 17.58
C VAL A 207 -3.18 17.68 18.90
N GLU A 208 -2.60 18.66 19.58
CA GLU A 208 -3.05 19.12 20.91
C GLU A 208 -3.86 20.43 20.85
N ASP A 209 -3.70 21.21 19.78
CA ASP A 209 -4.43 22.45 19.59
C ASP A 209 -5.95 22.20 19.49
N PRO A 210 -6.78 22.80 20.40
CA PRO A 210 -8.21 22.51 20.44
C PRO A 210 -8.96 22.94 19.17
N GLU A 211 -8.52 24.01 18.49
CA GLU A 211 -9.14 24.46 17.24
C GLU A 211 -8.79 23.49 16.11
N ALA A 212 -7.52 23.06 16.02
CA ALA A 212 -7.09 22.06 15.06
C ALA A 212 -7.83 20.74 15.26
N ILE A 213 -7.95 20.25 16.50
CA ILE A 213 -8.69 19.03 16.83
C ILE A 213 -10.14 19.14 16.37
N LYS A 214 -10.80 20.30 16.62
CA LYS A 214 -12.19 20.50 16.19
C LYS A 214 -12.32 20.41 14.69
N ILE A 215 -11.48 21.14 13.93
CA ILE A 215 -11.52 21.16 12.47
C ILE A 215 -11.20 19.78 11.89
N LEU A 216 -10.15 19.11 12.39
CA LEU A 216 -9.78 17.77 11.92
C LEU A 216 -10.88 16.74 12.18
N ARG A 217 -11.52 16.80 13.33
CA ARG A 217 -12.63 15.92 13.68
C ARG A 217 -13.86 16.17 12.79
N GLU A 218 -14.22 17.41 12.54
CA GLU A 218 -15.37 17.78 11.70
C GLU A 218 -15.13 17.39 10.24
N THR A 219 -13.90 17.58 9.73
CA THR A 219 -13.55 17.27 8.34
C THR A 219 -13.32 15.79 8.11
N PHE A 220 -12.50 15.15 8.94
CA PHE A 220 -11.98 13.80 8.68
C PHE A 220 -12.61 12.71 9.57
N GLY A 221 -13.24 13.07 10.70
CA GLY A 221 -13.58 12.08 11.72
C GLY A 221 -12.33 11.36 12.23
N ALA A 222 -12.22 10.07 11.95
CA ALA A 222 -11.02 9.26 12.22
C ALA A 222 -10.28 8.83 10.93
N SER A 223 -10.65 9.37 9.76
CA SER A 223 -10.00 9.09 8.49
C SER A 223 -8.75 9.97 8.29
N ARG A 224 -7.86 9.55 7.41
CA ARG A 224 -6.66 10.32 7.06
C ARG A 224 -6.77 11.07 5.72
N ASN A 225 -7.86 10.85 5.00
CA ASN A 225 -8.20 11.60 3.78
C ASN A 225 -9.70 11.88 3.72
N LYS A 226 -10.08 12.89 2.92
CA LYS A 226 -11.47 13.27 2.70
C LYS A 226 -11.61 13.98 1.34
N VAL A 227 -12.66 13.66 0.60
CA VAL A 227 -13.00 14.40 -0.64
C VAL A 227 -13.22 15.88 -0.33
N ILE A 228 -12.67 16.75 -1.16
CA ILE A 228 -12.78 18.19 -1.02
C ILE A 228 -14.23 18.60 -1.28
N THR A 229 -14.88 19.12 -0.25
CA THR A 229 -16.18 19.77 -0.34
C THR A 229 -16.05 21.29 -0.16
N GLU A 230 -14.97 21.72 0.50
CA GLU A 230 -14.65 23.11 0.80
C GLU A 230 -13.15 23.34 0.69
N THR A 231 -12.72 24.57 0.43
CA THR A 231 -11.31 24.92 0.39
C THR A 231 -10.69 24.79 1.79
N TRP A 232 -9.65 23.96 1.91
CA TRP A 232 -8.87 23.88 3.14
C TRP A 232 -8.15 25.20 3.39
N GLN A 233 -8.48 25.86 4.48
CA GLN A 233 -7.76 27.05 4.91
C GLN A 233 -6.48 26.61 5.63
N LYS A 234 -5.31 26.97 5.10
CA LYS A 234 -4.00 26.75 5.74
C LYS A 234 -3.91 27.61 7.01
N ARG A 235 -4.42 27.11 8.12
CA ARG A 235 -4.44 27.83 9.41
C ARG A 235 -3.26 27.50 10.31
N PHE A 236 -2.60 26.38 10.07
CA PHE A 236 -1.58 25.84 10.96
C PHE A 236 -0.22 25.80 10.25
N MET A 237 0.83 26.14 10.99
CA MET A 237 2.21 26.03 10.54
C MET A 237 3.01 25.29 11.61
N PRO A 238 3.67 24.18 11.25
CA PRO A 238 3.68 23.52 9.94
C PRO A 238 2.28 23.03 9.52
N PRO A 239 2.01 22.87 8.21
CA PRO A 239 0.72 22.44 7.73
C PRO A 239 0.42 21.00 8.17
N ILE A 240 -0.83 20.73 8.55
CA ILE A 240 -1.28 19.39 8.96
C ILE A 240 -1.88 18.63 7.78
N VAL A 241 -2.41 19.35 6.80
CA VAL A 241 -3.17 18.82 5.68
C VAL A 241 -2.66 19.38 4.38
N MET A 242 -2.51 18.53 3.39
CA MET A 242 -2.32 18.91 1.99
C MET A 242 -3.54 18.56 1.14
N SER A 243 -3.61 19.08 -0.08
CA SER A 243 -4.68 18.77 -1.03
C SER A 243 -4.11 18.21 -2.31
N CYS A 244 -4.63 17.07 -2.74
CA CYS A 244 -4.20 16.39 -3.97
C CYS A 244 -5.36 15.53 -4.52
N ASN A 245 -5.49 15.45 -5.85
CA ASN A 245 -6.49 14.62 -6.53
C ASN A 245 -7.93 14.78 -5.97
N ASN A 246 -8.34 16.03 -5.75
CA ASN A 246 -9.64 16.39 -5.18
C ASN A 246 -9.88 15.83 -3.78
N GLN A 247 -8.81 15.62 -3.00
CA GLN A 247 -8.90 15.18 -1.62
C GLN A 247 -8.00 16.02 -0.70
N HIS A 248 -8.46 16.23 0.53
CA HIS A 248 -7.64 16.66 1.65
C HIS A 248 -6.99 15.46 2.29
N ILE A 249 -5.71 15.54 2.63
CA ILE A 249 -4.90 14.41 3.10
C ILE A 249 -4.06 14.86 4.28
N VAL A 250 -4.07 14.09 5.37
CA VAL A 250 -3.30 14.38 6.58
C VAL A 250 -1.84 13.98 6.39
N MET A 251 -0.93 14.92 6.66
CA MET A 251 0.52 14.74 6.53
C MET A 251 1.15 14.20 7.82
N GLY A 252 2.15 13.33 7.68
CA GLY A 252 2.95 12.78 8.77
C GLY A 252 2.16 11.84 9.70
N GLN A 253 2.83 11.39 10.74
CA GLN A 253 2.26 10.48 11.75
C GLN A 253 1.44 11.27 12.78
N ARG A 254 0.32 11.85 12.37
CA ARG A 254 -0.55 12.68 13.21
C ARG A 254 -1.89 12.00 13.46
N LYS A 255 -2.35 12.06 14.69
CA LYS A 255 -3.70 11.69 15.11
C LYS A 255 -4.28 12.77 16.03
N TRP A 256 -5.57 12.72 16.22
CA TRP A 256 -6.31 13.64 17.10
C TRP A 256 -7.41 12.90 17.86
N LYS A 257 -7.89 13.51 18.91
CA LYS A 257 -8.93 12.92 19.75
C LYS A 257 -10.28 12.87 19.00
N VAL A 258 -10.81 11.66 18.82
CA VAL A 258 -12.16 11.40 18.29
C VAL A 258 -12.98 10.60 19.29
N GLN A 259 -14.31 10.77 19.26
CA GLN A 259 -15.21 10.17 20.24
C GLN A 259 -15.16 8.63 20.23
N SER A 260 -15.06 8.01 19.06
CA SER A 260 -14.97 6.55 18.87
C SER A 260 -13.57 5.97 19.06
N GLY A 261 -12.56 6.80 19.37
CA GLY A 261 -11.16 6.43 19.29
C GLY A 261 -10.60 6.50 17.86
N PHE A 262 -9.30 6.74 17.72
CA PHE A 262 -8.61 6.69 16.44
C PHE A 262 -8.27 5.23 16.11
N PRO A 263 -8.43 4.77 14.87
CA PRO A 263 -8.14 3.38 14.52
C PRO A 263 -6.67 3.04 14.79
N ASP A 264 -6.40 1.85 15.33
CA ASP A 264 -5.04 1.40 15.67
C ASP A 264 -4.12 1.29 14.42
N ILE A 265 -4.72 0.99 13.29
CA ILE A 265 -4.06 0.93 11.97
C ILE A 265 -4.84 1.83 11.02
N CYS A 266 -4.11 2.56 10.20
CA CYS A 266 -4.68 3.51 9.24
C CYS A 266 -3.83 3.59 7.97
N HIS A 267 -4.45 4.03 6.89
CA HIS A 267 -3.85 4.38 5.60
C HIS A 267 -4.60 5.56 4.98
N GLY A 268 -4.19 6.00 3.79
CA GLY A 268 -4.82 7.11 3.08
C GLY A 268 -4.21 8.48 3.42
N GLY A 269 -3.25 8.54 4.34
CA GLY A 269 -2.49 9.73 4.68
C GLY A 269 -1.14 9.80 3.97
N MET A 270 -0.33 10.78 4.38
CA MET A 270 1.03 11.01 3.92
C MET A 270 2.02 10.76 5.04
N SER A 271 2.22 9.51 5.44
CA SER A 271 3.35 9.07 6.25
C SER A 271 4.19 8.05 5.48
N LEU A 272 5.47 7.91 5.83
CA LEU A 272 6.38 7.03 5.09
C LEU A 272 5.85 5.61 4.95
N LEU A 273 5.26 5.04 6.01
CA LEU A 273 4.75 3.68 5.98
C LEU A 273 3.39 3.53 5.29
N GLU A 274 2.68 4.63 5.01
CA GLU A 274 1.48 4.64 4.17
C GLU A 274 1.83 4.75 2.68
N VAL A 275 2.87 5.54 2.35
CA VAL A 275 3.19 5.84 0.95
C VAL A 275 4.36 5.06 0.37
N ALA A 276 5.28 4.54 1.18
CA ALA A 276 6.40 3.75 0.70
C ALA A 276 5.94 2.30 0.44
N VAL A 277 5.94 1.91 -0.82
CA VAL A 277 5.43 0.64 -1.32
C VAL A 277 6.59 -0.26 -1.76
N PRO A 278 6.63 -1.51 -1.30
CA PRO A 278 7.62 -2.46 -1.79
C PRO A 278 7.39 -2.79 -3.27
N TYR A 279 8.48 -2.90 -4.02
CA TYR A 279 8.48 -3.31 -5.42
C TYR A 279 9.56 -4.37 -5.59
N MET A 280 9.16 -5.63 -5.68
CA MET A 280 10.07 -6.77 -5.65
C MET A 280 9.94 -7.59 -6.93
N GLU A 281 11.04 -7.76 -7.64
CA GLU A 281 11.10 -8.55 -8.85
C GLU A 281 11.79 -9.89 -8.61
N LEU A 282 11.24 -10.94 -9.24
CA LEU A 282 11.82 -12.27 -9.30
C LEU A 282 11.80 -12.76 -10.74
N THR A 283 12.86 -13.44 -11.13
CA THR A 283 12.94 -14.10 -12.43
C THR A 283 12.00 -15.28 -12.56
N ALA A 284 11.69 -15.67 -13.78
CA ALA A 284 10.94 -16.89 -14.10
C ALA A 284 11.59 -18.16 -13.50
N LEU A 285 10.77 -19.18 -13.30
CA LEU A 285 11.20 -20.56 -13.00
C LEU A 285 11.45 -21.29 -14.29
#